data_bab1e1dad4c397cafd42fe1ef91a496d
#
_entry.id   bab1e1dad4c397cafd42fe1ef91a496d
#
_cell.length_a   1.000
_cell.length_b   1.000
_cell.length_c   1.000
_cell.angle_alpha   90.00
_cell.angle_beta   90.00
_cell.angle_gamma   90.00
#
_symmetry.space_group_name_H-M   'P 1'
#
loop_
_entity.id
_entity.type
_entity.pdbx_description
1 polymer ?
#
loop_
_entity_poly.entity_id
_entity_poly.type
_entity_poly.pdbx_seq_one_letter_code
_entity_poly.pdbx_strand_id
1 'polypeptide(L)'
;MRIIAGTARGTVIDAPLGRDTRPTLDRVRENVFNILQQQVRGARVLDLFSGSGAMAFEAVSRGAASAVLVDVDKKAHQVEEANCRKLRMDDRCRLLLMDWQAAVSQLQRADDCFNLVF
;
A
#
# COMPACT_ATOMS: atom_id res chain seq x y z
N MET A 1 0.10 -0.28 -13.75
CA MET A 1 -0.93 0.20 -12.80
C MET A 1 -0.78 1.69 -12.58
N ARG A 2 -1.84 2.34 -12.17
CA ARG A 2 -1.75 3.76 -11.82
C ARG A 2 -2.61 4.07 -10.61
N ILE A 3 -2.22 5.11 -9.88
CA ILE A 3 -3.01 5.63 -8.78
C ILE A 3 -4.28 6.28 -9.37
N ILE A 4 -5.42 5.95 -8.80
CA ILE A 4 -6.72 6.31 -9.39
C ILE A 4 -7.22 7.66 -8.92
N ALA A 5 -7.04 7.97 -7.64
CA ALA A 5 -7.55 9.22 -7.06
C ALA A 5 -6.58 9.78 -6.02
N GLY A 6 -6.85 11.00 -5.57
CA GLY A 6 -6.10 11.66 -4.50
C GLY A 6 -4.93 12.47 -5.01
N THR A 7 -3.99 12.75 -4.11
CA THR A 7 -2.86 13.64 -4.37
C THR A 7 -1.89 13.12 -5.42
N ALA A 8 -1.80 11.79 -5.58
CA ALA A 8 -0.93 11.16 -6.56
C ALA A 8 -1.69 10.60 -7.78
N ARG A 9 -2.92 11.04 -7.99
CA ARG A 9 -3.78 10.58 -9.08
C ARG A 9 -3.04 10.60 -10.41
N GLY A 10 -3.16 9.50 -11.17
CA GLY A 10 -2.61 9.37 -12.51
C GLY A 10 -1.16 8.91 -12.54
N THR A 11 -0.47 8.86 -11.41
CA THR A 11 0.92 8.39 -11.37
C THR A 11 0.97 6.90 -11.67
N VAL A 12 1.80 6.52 -12.64
CA VAL A 12 2.02 5.12 -13.00
C VAL A 12 2.96 4.47 -11.99
N ILE A 13 2.58 3.31 -11.48
CA ILE A 13 3.42 2.52 -10.60
C ILE A 13 3.69 1.15 -11.21
N ASP A 14 4.83 0.57 -10.85
CA ASP A 14 5.28 -0.71 -11.39
C ASP A 14 4.76 -1.88 -10.56
N ALA A 15 4.61 -3.05 -11.21
CA ALA A 15 4.30 -4.31 -10.55
C ALA A 15 5.57 -5.18 -10.53
N PRO A 16 5.70 -6.10 -9.55
CA PRO A 16 6.78 -7.07 -9.58
C PRO A 16 6.73 -7.92 -10.85
N LEU A 17 7.89 -8.37 -11.32
CA LEU A 17 7.99 -9.23 -12.50
C LEU A 17 7.09 -10.46 -12.34
N GLY A 18 6.36 -10.79 -13.41
CA GLY A 18 5.46 -11.94 -13.44
C GLY A 18 4.11 -11.69 -12.78
N ARG A 19 3.87 -10.51 -12.22
CA ARG A 19 2.58 -10.13 -11.65
C ARG A 19 1.72 -9.41 -12.67
N ASP A 20 0.42 -9.59 -12.54
CA ASP A 20 -0.57 -9.08 -13.48
C ASP A 20 -0.86 -7.60 -13.21
N THR A 21 -0.87 -6.80 -14.30
CA THR A 21 -1.12 -5.36 -14.23
C THR A 21 -2.33 -4.94 -15.06
N ARG A 22 -3.29 -5.84 -15.29
CA ARG A 22 -4.45 -5.57 -16.15
C ARG A 22 -5.33 -4.44 -15.61
N PRO A 23 -6.00 -3.68 -16.51
CA PRO A 23 -6.96 -2.65 -16.12
C PRO A 23 -8.06 -3.14 -15.18
N THR A 24 -8.41 -4.44 -15.22
CA THR A 24 -9.38 -5.06 -14.32
C THR A 24 -8.95 -4.90 -12.85
N LEU A 25 -7.66 -5.02 -12.55
CA LEU A 25 -7.16 -4.84 -11.20
C LEU A 25 -7.30 -3.40 -10.72
N ASP A 26 -7.09 -2.43 -11.60
CA ASP A 26 -7.30 -1.01 -11.30
C ASP A 26 -8.78 -0.75 -10.96
N ARG A 27 -9.69 -1.35 -11.71
CA ARG A 27 -11.13 -1.22 -11.47
C ARG A 27 -11.55 -1.83 -10.14
N VAL A 28 -11.01 -3.00 -9.80
CA VAL A 28 -11.29 -3.66 -8.51
C VAL A 28 -10.81 -2.77 -7.37
N ARG A 29 -9.60 -2.22 -7.47
CA ARG A 29 -9.06 -1.31 -6.45
C ARG A 29 -9.93 -0.07 -6.32
N GLU A 30 -10.36 0.52 -7.42
CA GLU A 30 -11.27 1.67 -7.41
C GLU A 30 -12.56 1.35 -6.67
N ASN A 31 -13.17 0.20 -6.95
CA ASN A 31 -14.41 -0.21 -6.31
C ASN A 31 -14.24 -0.41 -4.79
N VAL A 32 -13.13 -1.02 -4.38
CA VAL A 32 -12.82 -1.20 -2.95
C VAL A 32 -12.73 0.16 -2.25
N PHE A 33 -12.01 1.10 -2.82
CA PHE A 33 -11.84 2.43 -2.22
C PHE A 33 -13.12 3.27 -2.28
N ASN A 34 -13.98 3.04 -3.25
CA ASN A 34 -15.31 3.69 -3.28
C ASN A 34 -16.15 3.22 -2.09
N ILE A 35 -16.07 1.94 -1.75
CA ILE A 35 -16.76 1.38 -0.58
C ILE A 35 -16.17 1.94 0.73
N LEU A 36 -14.84 2.04 0.80
CA LEU A 36 -14.13 2.48 2.02
C LEU A 36 -14.00 3.99 2.16
N GLN A 37 -14.57 4.74 1.27
CA GLN A 37 -14.33 6.17 1.05
C GLN A 37 -14.20 7.00 2.35
N GLN A 38 -15.10 6.80 3.29
CA GLN A 38 -15.12 7.58 4.54
C GLN A 38 -14.13 7.10 5.58
N GLN A 39 -13.65 5.86 5.47
CA GLN A 39 -12.70 5.28 6.43
C GLN A 39 -11.24 5.51 6.05
N VAL A 40 -10.96 6.01 4.85
CA VAL A 40 -9.58 6.15 4.36
C VAL A 40 -8.91 7.40 4.89
N ARG A 41 -9.60 8.53 4.90
CA ARG A 41 -8.99 9.80 5.31
C ARG A 41 -8.53 9.75 6.76
N GLY A 42 -7.26 10.05 6.99
CA GLY A 42 -6.65 10.03 8.31
C GLY A 42 -6.36 8.65 8.86
N ALA A 43 -6.63 7.59 8.09
CA ALA A 43 -6.44 6.22 8.54
C ALA A 43 -4.98 5.83 8.65
N ARG A 44 -4.68 4.95 9.58
CA ARG A 44 -3.42 4.21 9.64
C ARG A 44 -3.66 2.85 8.99
N VAL A 45 -2.92 2.58 7.94
CA VAL A 45 -3.15 1.43 7.04
C VAL A 45 -2.08 0.37 7.23
N LEU A 46 -2.49 -0.90 7.24
CA LEU A 46 -1.58 -2.05 7.24
C LEU A 46 -1.92 -2.92 6.05
N ASP A 47 -0.93 -3.18 5.20
CA ASP A 47 -1.06 -4.10 4.07
C ASP A 47 -0.11 -5.28 4.29
N LEU A 48 -0.67 -6.47 4.52
CA LEU A 48 0.10 -7.65 4.93
C LEU A 48 0.69 -8.44 3.76
N PHE A 49 0.23 -8.18 2.54
CA PHE A 49 0.72 -8.82 1.31
C PHE A 49 0.79 -7.76 0.23
N SER A 50 1.67 -6.80 0.43
CA SER A 50 1.60 -5.53 -0.29
C SER A 50 2.02 -5.58 -1.76
N GLY A 51 2.89 -6.50 -2.15
CA GLY A 51 3.33 -6.63 -3.55
C GLY A 51 3.93 -5.33 -4.09
N SER A 52 3.26 -4.73 -5.06
CA SER A 52 3.66 -3.44 -5.63
C SER A 52 3.40 -2.27 -4.68
N GLY A 53 2.58 -2.48 -3.65
CA GLY A 53 2.11 -1.44 -2.75
C GLY A 53 0.86 -0.72 -3.22
N ALA A 54 0.24 -1.18 -4.30
CA ALA A 54 -0.87 -0.46 -4.95
C ALA A 54 -2.00 -0.09 -3.99
N MET A 55 -2.42 -1.00 -3.09
CA MET A 55 -3.50 -0.73 -2.15
C MET A 55 -3.11 0.34 -1.13
N ALA A 56 -1.94 0.20 -0.51
CA ALA A 56 -1.47 1.14 0.49
C ALA A 56 -1.17 2.51 -0.10
N PHE A 57 -0.53 2.57 -1.26
CA PHE A 57 -0.23 3.84 -1.93
C PHE A 57 -1.51 4.54 -2.39
N GLU A 58 -2.50 3.79 -2.86
CA GLU A 58 -3.81 4.36 -3.17
C GLU A 58 -4.45 4.99 -1.93
N ALA A 59 -4.41 4.29 -0.80
CA ALA A 59 -4.95 4.79 0.46
C ALA A 59 -4.28 6.09 0.88
N VAL A 60 -2.95 6.15 0.84
CA VAL A 60 -2.19 7.36 1.21
C VAL A 60 -2.49 8.49 0.24
N SER A 61 -2.58 8.20 -1.06
CA SER A 61 -2.97 9.20 -2.06
C SER A 61 -4.34 9.79 -1.76
N ARG A 62 -5.28 9.00 -1.24
CA ARG A 62 -6.64 9.44 -0.91
C ARG A 62 -6.77 10.06 0.49
N GLY A 63 -5.66 10.23 1.19
CA GLY A 63 -5.66 10.96 2.46
C GLY A 63 -5.41 10.13 3.71
N ALA A 64 -5.04 8.85 3.61
CA ALA A 64 -4.61 8.08 4.77
C ALA A 64 -3.39 8.74 5.41
N ALA A 65 -3.31 8.68 6.72
CA ALA A 65 -2.22 9.34 7.47
C ALA A 65 -0.89 8.63 7.27
N SER A 66 -0.91 7.30 7.26
CA SER A 66 0.30 6.49 7.14
C SER A 66 -0.06 5.07 6.70
N ALA A 67 0.96 4.35 6.22
CA ALA A 67 0.80 2.95 5.84
C ALA A 67 2.04 2.15 6.23
N VAL A 68 1.81 0.91 6.67
CA VAL A 68 2.86 -0.10 6.81
C VAL A 68 2.59 -1.17 5.77
N LEU A 69 3.59 -1.45 4.94
CA LEU A 69 3.52 -2.39 3.84
C LEU A 69 4.44 -3.56 4.14
N VAL A 70 3.88 -4.77 4.10
CA VAL A 70 4.60 -6.00 4.42
C VAL A 70 4.62 -6.92 3.21
N ASP A 71 5.78 -7.42 2.85
CA ASP A 71 5.91 -8.48 1.86
C ASP A 71 7.15 -9.31 2.17
N VAL A 72 7.07 -10.60 1.90
CA VAL A 72 8.16 -11.53 2.13
C VAL A 72 9.08 -11.64 0.91
N ASP A 73 8.59 -11.24 -0.26
CA ASP A 73 9.33 -11.33 -1.51
C ASP A 73 10.26 -10.13 -1.68
N LYS A 74 11.54 -10.39 -1.77
CA LYS A 74 12.57 -9.36 -1.96
C LYS A 74 12.35 -8.55 -3.23
N LYS A 75 11.92 -9.19 -4.33
CA LYS A 75 11.66 -8.51 -5.60
C LYS A 75 10.49 -7.55 -5.49
N ALA A 76 9.42 -7.98 -4.82
CA ALA A 76 8.26 -7.13 -4.56
C ALA A 76 8.67 -5.93 -3.71
N HIS A 77 9.47 -6.15 -2.67
CA HIS A 77 9.96 -5.09 -1.80
C HIS A 77 10.76 -4.04 -2.57
N GLN A 78 11.61 -4.46 -3.51
CA GLN A 78 12.39 -3.54 -4.33
C GLN A 78 11.50 -2.67 -5.23
N VAL A 79 10.48 -3.27 -5.85
CA VAL A 79 9.51 -2.54 -6.67
C VAL A 79 8.73 -1.55 -5.81
N GLU A 80 8.32 -1.98 -4.63
CA GLU A 80 7.59 -1.18 -3.67
C GLU A 80 8.40 0.04 -3.21
N GLU A 81 9.69 -0.15 -2.94
CA GLU A 81 10.60 0.95 -2.61
C GLU A 81 10.69 1.97 -3.73
N ALA A 82 10.83 1.50 -4.98
CA ALA A 82 10.89 2.37 -6.15
C ALA A 82 9.59 3.15 -6.34
N ASN A 83 8.45 2.48 -6.18
CA ASN A 83 7.14 3.12 -6.26
C ASN A 83 6.97 4.18 -5.16
N CYS A 84 7.39 3.85 -3.95
CA CYS A 84 7.30 4.75 -2.80
C CYS A 84 8.09 6.05 -3.05
N ARG A 85 9.30 5.93 -3.56
CA ARG A 85 10.13 7.10 -3.91
C ARG A 85 9.49 7.92 -5.03
N LYS A 86 9.00 7.26 -6.06
CA LYS A 86 8.34 7.92 -7.19
C LYS A 86 7.14 8.73 -6.73
N LEU A 87 6.36 8.19 -5.81
CA LEU A 87 5.18 8.83 -5.25
C LEU A 87 5.51 9.86 -4.16
N ARG A 88 6.76 9.93 -3.73
CA ARG A 88 7.23 10.81 -2.63
C ARG A 88 6.47 10.54 -1.34
N MET A 89 6.28 9.26 -1.02
CA MET A 89 5.55 8.82 0.16
C MET A 89 6.45 8.24 1.26
N ASP A 90 7.77 8.46 1.18
CA ASP A 90 8.73 7.88 2.14
C ASP A 90 8.47 8.31 3.57
N ASP A 91 7.92 9.48 3.79
CA ASP A 91 7.64 10.01 5.11
C ASP A 91 6.36 9.44 5.74
N ARG A 92 5.50 8.82 4.94
CA ARG A 92 4.21 8.28 5.39
C ARG A 92 4.10 6.77 5.27
N CYS A 93 5.03 6.13 4.58
CA CYS A 93 5.00 4.69 4.32
C CYS A 93 6.23 4.02 4.90
N ARG A 94 6.01 2.92 5.63
CA ARG A 94 7.06 2.08 6.18
C ARG A 94 6.99 0.72 5.50
N LEU A 95 8.10 0.28 4.92
CA LEU A 95 8.17 -0.96 4.16
C LEU A 95 8.92 -2.02 4.97
N LEU A 96 8.27 -3.16 5.21
CA LEU A 96 8.84 -4.27 5.98
C LEU A 96 9.02 -5.49 5.09
N LEU A 97 10.27 -5.90 4.89
CA LEU A 97 10.60 -7.13 4.17
C LEU A 97 10.65 -8.27 5.19
N MET A 98 9.52 -8.89 5.41
CA MET A 98 9.38 -10.00 6.36
C MET A 98 8.06 -10.73 6.15
N ASP A 99 7.92 -11.89 6.76
CA ASP A 99 6.68 -12.65 6.81
C ASP A 99 5.63 -11.88 7.62
N TRP A 100 4.36 -12.01 7.23
CA TRP A 100 3.27 -11.28 7.86
C TRP A 100 3.12 -11.58 9.37
N GLN A 101 3.39 -12.82 9.78
CA GLN A 101 3.29 -13.21 11.20
C GLN A 101 4.36 -12.50 12.03
N ALA A 102 5.59 -12.45 11.52
CA ALA A 102 6.67 -11.72 12.17
C ALA A 102 6.37 -10.22 12.23
N ALA A 103 5.80 -9.67 11.16
CA ALA A 103 5.42 -8.26 11.11
C ALA A 103 4.34 -7.94 12.14
N VAL A 104 3.29 -8.75 12.22
CA VAL A 104 2.22 -8.55 13.21
C VAL A 104 2.76 -8.60 14.62
N SER A 105 3.63 -9.57 14.93
CA SER A 105 4.24 -9.67 16.26
C SER A 105 5.07 -8.43 16.60
N GLN A 106 5.86 -7.93 15.63
CA GLN A 106 6.67 -6.73 15.82
C GLN A 106 5.80 -5.50 16.09
N LEU A 107 4.72 -5.34 15.31
CA LEU A 107 3.80 -4.21 15.43
C LEU A 107 3.03 -4.25 16.77
N GLN A 108 2.65 -5.44 17.22
CA GLN A 108 2.01 -5.60 18.54
C GLN A 108 2.94 -5.18 19.66
N ARG A 109 4.21 -5.57 19.60
CA ARG A 109 5.20 -5.19 20.62
C ARG A 109 5.46 -3.70 20.65
N ALA A 110 5.29 -3.02 19.52
CA ALA A 110 5.44 -1.57 19.42
C ALA A 110 4.15 -0.81 19.73
N ASP A 111 3.08 -1.50 20.09
CA ASP A 111 1.75 -0.92 20.31
C ASP A 111 1.21 -0.14 19.13
N ASP A 112 1.57 -0.53 17.91
CA ASP A 112 1.04 0.07 16.70
C ASP A 112 -0.39 -0.39 16.45
N CYS A 113 -1.28 0.55 16.15
CA CYS A 113 -2.69 0.31 15.86
C CYS A 113 -3.04 0.78 14.46
N PHE A 114 -4.00 0.10 13.82
CA PHE A 114 -4.41 0.40 12.46
C PHE A 114 -5.93 0.49 12.33
N ASN A 115 -6.38 1.34 11.41
CA ASN A 115 -7.80 1.53 11.12
C ASN A 115 -8.25 0.66 9.94
N LEU A 116 -7.34 0.42 8.99
CA LEU A 116 -7.60 -0.40 7.81
C LEU A 116 -6.50 -1.44 7.65
N VAL A 117 -6.90 -2.68 7.42
CA VAL A 117 -5.97 -3.78 7.15
C VAL A 117 -6.37 -4.45 5.83
N PHE A 118 -5.42 -4.55 4.92
CA PHE A 118 -5.58 -5.28 3.67
C PHE A 118 -4.83 -6.59 3.67
#